data_bb48b17b035e73cf1e0f462513b4680e
#
_entry.id   bb48b17b035e73cf1e0f462513b4680e
#
_cell.length_a   1.000
_cell.length_b   1.000
_cell.length_c   1.000
_cell.angle_alpha   90.00
_cell.angle_beta   90.00
_cell.angle_gamma   90.00
#
_symmetry.space_group_name_H-M   'P 1'
#
loop_
_entity.id
_entity.type
_entity.pdbx_description
1 polymer ?
#
loop_
_entity_poly.entity_id
_entity_poly.type
_entity_poly.pdbx_seq_one_letter_code
_entity_poly.pdbx_strand_id
1 'polypeptide(L)'
;DISENDKLFYFTTCGWMMWNWLISGLASKATIVLYEGSPFFPKQDSLFKIAEEEGITCFGTSAKFIDALRNNQIQISNNFNLTKMKTILSTGSPLVSESFEYVYRSIKKDVHLASISGGTDIVSCFVGGNPTGPVFSGEIQCECLGVNVDIYNDEGNRTFQKGELVCKSALPSMPIGFWNDS
;
A
#
# COMPACT_ATOMS: atom_id res chain seq x y z
N ASP A 1 -11.48 -2.62 -8.21
CA ASP A 1 -11.52 -1.23 -8.66
C ASP A 1 -12.10 -0.35 -7.56
N ILE A 2 -11.60 0.89 -7.47
CA ILE A 2 -12.13 1.92 -6.56
C ILE A 2 -13.38 2.52 -7.19
N SER A 3 -14.42 2.72 -6.40
CA SER A 3 -15.73 3.23 -6.80
C SER A 3 -16.27 4.28 -5.82
N GLU A 4 -17.40 4.88 -6.14
CA GLU A 4 -18.11 5.82 -5.27
C GLU A 4 -18.57 5.24 -3.92
N ASN A 5 -18.60 3.90 -3.82
CA ASN A 5 -18.96 3.20 -2.57
C ASN A 5 -17.75 2.93 -1.66
N ASP A 6 -16.54 3.32 -2.10
CA ASP A 6 -15.34 3.07 -1.34
C ASP A 6 -14.95 4.29 -0.48
N LYS A 7 -14.39 3.99 0.69
CA LYS A 7 -13.76 4.97 1.57
C LYS A 7 -12.27 4.64 1.67
N LEU A 8 -11.47 5.59 1.19
CA LEU A 8 -10.04 5.45 1.09
C LEU A 8 -9.35 6.19 2.23
N PHE A 9 -8.43 5.52 2.87
CA PHE A 9 -7.53 6.08 3.86
C PHE A 9 -6.09 5.72 3.51
N TYR A 10 -5.20 6.68 3.61
CA TYR A 10 -3.77 6.41 3.61
C TYR A 10 -3.09 7.27 4.67
N PHE A 11 -2.35 6.61 5.60
CA PHE A 11 -1.55 7.35 6.55
C PHE A 11 -0.33 7.95 5.84
N THR A 12 -0.43 9.21 5.48
CA THR A 12 0.57 9.94 4.69
C THR A 12 0.57 11.43 5.03
N THR A 13 1.58 12.14 4.57
CA THR A 13 1.65 13.60 4.59
C THR A 13 1.56 14.16 3.18
N CYS A 14 1.26 15.45 3.04
CA CYS A 14 1.19 16.12 1.73
C CYS A 14 2.53 16.09 0.96
N GLY A 15 3.65 15.84 1.63
CA GLY A 15 4.98 15.75 1.02
C GLY A 15 5.33 14.38 0.44
N TRP A 16 4.45 13.38 0.59
CA TRP A 16 4.69 12.03 0.10
C TRP A 16 3.77 11.69 -1.08
N MET A 17 4.24 10.82 -1.98
CA MET A 17 3.50 10.39 -3.16
C MET A 17 2.12 9.82 -2.83
N MET A 18 1.98 9.13 -1.71
CA MET A 18 0.72 8.52 -1.32
C MET A 18 -0.40 9.53 -1.02
N TRP A 19 -0.07 10.79 -0.77
CA TRP A 19 -1.04 11.87 -0.76
C TRP A 19 -1.66 12.08 -2.15
N ASN A 20 -0.83 12.16 -3.18
CA ASN A 20 -1.30 12.33 -4.56
C ASN A 20 -2.18 11.14 -4.99
N TRP A 21 -1.78 9.92 -4.62
CA TRP A 21 -2.60 8.74 -4.86
C TRP A 21 -3.96 8.82 -4.13
N LEU A 22 -3.96 9.19 -2.85
CA LEU A 22 -5.19 9.30 -2.06
C LEU A 22 -6.16 10.32 -2.68
N ILE A 23 -5.67 11.51 -3.05
CA ILE A 23 -6.47 12.55 -3.69
C ILE A 23 -7.03 12.08 -5.03
N SER A 24 -6.26 11.31 -5.82
CA SER A 24 -6.71 10.79 -7.11
C SER A 24 -7.94 9.89 -7.00
N GLY A 25 -8.18 9.30 -5.83
CA GLY A 25 -9.40 8.56 -5.53
C GLY A 25 -10.69 9.35 -5.70
N LEU A 26 -10.64 10.68 -5.59
CA LEU A 26 -11.78 11.56 -5.87
C LEU A 26 -12.26 11.48 -7.32
N ALA A 27 -11.38 11.15 -8.27
CA ALA A 27 -11.75 10.93 -9.67
C ALA A 27 -12.71 9.73 -9.85
N SER A 28 -12.65 8.77 -8.94
CA SER A 28 -13.59 7.64 -8.88
C SER A 28 -14.81 7.91 -8.01
N LYS A 29 -15.01 9.16 -7.57
CA LYS A 29 -16.05 9.60 -6.62
C LYS A 29 -15.98 8.92 -5.26
N ALA A 30 -14.88 8.26 -4.94
CA ALA A 30 -14.65 7.66 -3.63
C ALA A 30 -14.56 8.73 -2.54
N THR A 31 -14.97 8.39 -1.33
CA THR A 31 -14.72 9.23 -0.16
C THR A 31 -13.26 9.06 0.28
N ILE A 32 -12.56 10.15 0.51
CA ILE A 32 -11.24 10.11 1.15
C ILE A 32 -11.34 10.50 2.61
N VAL A 33 -10.63 9.78 3.47
CA VAL A 33 -10.53 10.05 4.91
C VAL A 33 -9.15 10.61 5.19
N LEU A 34 -9.11 11.83 5.70
CA LEU A 34 -7.89 12.54 6.05
C LEU A 34 -7.66 12.45 7.56
N TYR A 35 -6.43 12.25 7.94
CA TYR A 35 -6.01 12.19 9.34
C TYR A 35 -4.75 13.00 9.57
N GLU A 36 -4.78 13.85 10.57
CA GLU A 36 -3.62 14.59 11.03
C GLU A 36 -3.31 14.18 12.48
N GLY A 37 -2.10 13.73 12.72
CA GLY A 37 -1.66 13.31 14.04
C GLY A 37 -0.72 12.10 14.00
N SER A 38 -0.36 11.63 15.19
CA SER A 38 0.46 10.42 15.33
C SER A 38 -0.40 9.17 15.15
N PRO A 39 0.05 8.18 14.36
CA PRO A 39 -0.69 6.93 14.15
C PRO A 39 -0.80 6.08 15.42
N PHE A 40 -0.02 6.42 16.45
CA PHE A 40 0.06 5.71 17.72
C PHE A 40 -0.55 6.48 18.91
N PHE A 41 -1.21 7.61 18.66
CA PHE A 41 -1.81 8.42 19.72
C PHE A 41 -3.33 8.47 19.58
N PRO A 42 -4.10 8.37 20.67
CA PRO A 42 -3.67 8.11 22.05
C PRO A 42 -3.28 6.65 22.33
N LYS A 43 -3.54 5.73 21.38
CA LYS A 43 -3.21 4.30 21.47
C LYS A 43 -2.65 3.80 20.16
N GLN A 44 -1.96 2.67 20.20
CA GLN A 44 -1.35 2.06 19.02
C GLN A 44 -2.37 1.55 17.98
N ASP A 45 -3.61 1.35 18.38
CA ASP A 45 -4.72 0.89 17.55
C ASP A 45 -5.66 2.02 17.06
N SER A 46 -5.31 3.28 17.34
CA SER A 46 -6.15 4.45 17.06
C SER A 46 -6.60 4.56 15.60
N LEU A 47 -5.76 4.20 14.64
CA LEU A 47 -6.13 4.22 13.22
C LEU A 47 -7.20 3.17 12.89
N PHE A 48 -7.23 2.03 13.60
CA PHE A 48 -8.26 1.01 13.39
C PHE A 48 -9.60 1.39 14.00
N LYS A 49 -9.59 2.19 15.08
CA LYS A 49 -10.80 2.82 15.59
C LYS A 49 -11.42 3.74 14.53
N ILE A 50 -10.61 4.58 13.89
CA ILE A 50 -11.07 5.44 12.78
C ILE A 50 -11.56 4.57 11.61
N ALA A 51 -10.85 3.49 11.29
CA ALA A 51 -11.26 2.59 10.21
C ALA A 51 -12.62 1.94 10.46
N GLU A 52 -12.94 1.58 11.69
CA GLU A 52 -14.25 1.08 12.09
C GLU A 52 -15.32 2.18 12.02
N GLU A 53 -15.09 3.33 12.68
CA GLU A 53 -16.05 4.43 12.79
C GLU A 53 -16.42 5.00 11.42
N GLU A 54 -15.44 5.20 10.55
CA GLU A 54 -15.64 5.71 9.20
C GLU A 54 -16.04 4.62 8.20
N GLY A 55 -15.82 3.37 8.52
CA GLY A 55 -16.08 2.25 7.62
C GLY A 55 -15.17 2.25 6.41
N ILE A 56 -13.86 2.40 6.65
CA ILE A 56 -12.83 2.43 5.61
C ILE A 56 -12.80 1.10 4.86
N THR A 57 -12.82 1.17 3.52
CA THR A 57 -12.77 -0.01 2.65
C THR A 57 -11.36 -0.32 2.15
N CYS A 58 -10.53 0.72 1.99
CA CYS A 58 -9.13 0.59 1.60
C CYS A 58 -8.25 1.35 2.60
N PHE A 59 -7.43 0.62 3.32
CA PHE A 59 -6.58 1.13 4.40
C PHE A 59 -5.11 1.07 3.98
N GLY A 60 -4.50 2.23 3.74
CA GLY A 60 -3.10 2.37 3.36
C GLY A 60 -2.20 2.78 4.53
N THR A 61 -1.06 2.12 4.61
CA THR A 61 -0.07 2.37 5.66
C THR A 61 1.35 1.98 5.21
N SER A 62 2.32 2.07 6.12
CA SER A 62 3.69 1.61 5.88
C SER A 62 3.94 0.21 6.48
N ALA A 63 4.91 -0.51 5.92
CA ALA A 63 5.40 -1.76 6.51
C ALA A 63 5.87 -1.56 7.95
N LYS A 64 6.53 -0.43 8.23
CA LYS A 64 6.99 -0.08 9.59
C LYS A 64 5.85 0.06 10.60
N PHE A 65 4.68 0.58 10.18
CA PHE A 65 3.52 0.65 11.06
C PHE A 65 3.02 -0.74 11.43
N ILE A 66 2.89 -1.63 10.43
CA ILE A 66 2.49 -3.03 10.65
C ILE A 66 3.50 -3.76 11.55
N ASP A 67 4.80 -3.56 11.32
CA ASP A 67 5.87 -4.13 12.14
C ASP A 67 5.80 -3.63 13.60
N ALA A 68 5.51 -2.35 13.81
CA ALA A 68 5.35 -1.80 15.15
C ALA A 68 4.18 -2.44 15.90
N LEU A 69 3.03 -2.62 15.24
CA LEU A 69 1.88 -3.31 15.83
C LEU A 69 2.21 -4.76 16.16
N ARG A 70 2.87 -5.47 15.24
CA ARG A 70 3.30 -6.86 15.44
C ARG A 70 4.24 -6.99 16.63
N ASN A 71 5.28 -6.15 16.69
CA ASN A 71 6.29 -6.18 17.76
C ASN A 71 5.69 -5.88 19.12
N ASN A 72 4.65 -5.05 19.18
CA ASN A 72 3.88 -4.76 20.40
C ASN A 72 2.71 -5.72 20.63
N GLN A 73 2.57 -6.76 19.80
CA GLN A 73 1.56 -7.82 19.92
C GLN A 73 0.11 -7.29 19.98
N ILE A 74 -0.18 -6.20 19.28
CA ILE A 74 -1.52 -5.57 19.29
C ILE A 74 -2.52 -6.47 18.57
N GLN A 75 -3.66 -6.74 19.21
CA GLN A 75 -4.75 -7.54 18.65
C GLN A 75 -5.86 -6.62 18.16
N ILE A 76 -5.98 -6.48 16.86
CA ILE A 76 -6.97 -5.60 16.23
C ILE A 76 -8.29 -6.34 16.00
N SER A 77 -8.24 -7.56 15.48
CA SER A 77 -9.42 -8.35 15.10
C SER A 77 -10.41 -8.59 16.24
N ASN A 78 -9.93 -8.57 17.49
CA ASN A 78 -10.77 -8.80 18.67
C ASN A 78 -11.46 -7.53 19.18
N ASN A 79 -10.98 -6.36 18.76
CA ASN A 79 -11.35 -5.08 19.34
C ASN A 79 -12.17 -4.20 18.38
N PHE A 80 -12.11 -4.46 17.08
CA PHE A 80 -12.71 -3.61 16.06
C PHE A 80 -13.48 -4.40 15.02
N ASN A 81 -14.61 -3.86 14.58
CA ASN A 81 -15.39 -4.39 13.47
C ASN A 81 -14.90 -3.84 12.13
N LEU A 82 -14.01 -4.57 11.48
CA LEU A 82 -13.42 -4.20 10.20
C LEU A 82 -14.10 -4.89 9.00
N THR A 83 -15.36 -5.25 9.10
CA THR A 83 -16.09 -6.00 8.04
C THR A 83 -16.11 -5.26 6.70
N LYS A 84 -16.10 -3.93 6.70
CA LYS A 84 -16.07 -3.11 5.48
C LYS A 84 -14.70 -3.04 4.83
N MET A 85 -13.63 -3.30 5.57
CA MET A 85 -12.26 -3.23 5.04
C MET A 85 -12.00 -4.38 4.08
N LYS A 86 -11.77 -4.06 2.81
CA LYS A 86 -11.50 -5.00 1.72
C LYS A 86 -10.02 -5.17 1.45
N THR A 87 -9.25 -4.07 1.59
CA THR A 87 -7.84 -4.04 1.21
C THR A 87 -7.00 -3.29 2.24
N ILE A 88 -5.82 -3.84 2.52
CA ILE A 88 -4.74 -3.16 3.23
C ILE A 88 -3.58 -2.98 2.24
N LEU A 89 -3.10 -1.74 2.08
CA LEU A 89 -1.93 -1.41 1.26
C LEU A 89 -0.74 -1.15 2.18
N SER A 90 0.41 -1.74 1.83
CA SER A 90 1.66 -1.56 2.56
C SER A 90 2.79 -1.12 1.63
N THR A 91 3.45 -0.01 1.93
CA THR A 91 4.60 0.50 1.15
C THR A 91 5.63 1.20 2.04
N GLY A 92 6.63 1.81 1.41
CA GLY A 92 7.72 2.55 2.05
C GLY A 92 8.92 1.69 2.45
N SER A 93 8.73 0.39 2.58
CA SER A 93 9.75 -0.65 2.71
C SER A 93 9.14 -2.02 2.43
N PRO A 94 9.95 -3.06 2.15
CA PRO A 94 9.42 -4.41 2.02
C PRO A 94 8.68 -4.86 3.28
N LEU A 95 7.53 -5.49 3.10
CA LEU A 95 6.78 -6.12 4.18
C LEU A 95 7.34 -7.53 4.40
N VAL A 96 7.83 -7.82 5.61
CA VAL A 96 8.42 -9.12 5.92
C VAL A 96 7.36 -10.19 6.13
N SER A 97 7.71 -11.46 5.90
CA SER A 97 6.78 -12.60 5.96
C SER A 97 5.98 -12.66 7.26
N GLU A 98 6.64 -12.43 8.39
CA GLU A 98 6.02 -12.46 9.71
C GLU A 98 4.94 -11.37 9.87
N SER A 99 5.05 -10.29 9.13
CA SER A 99 4.05 -9.20 9.14
C SER A 99 2.86 -9.52 8.26
N PHE A 100 3.01 -10.30 7.17
CA PHE A 100 1.87 -10.90 6.46
C PHE A 100 1.06 -11.81 7.39
N GLU A 101 1.72 -12.74 8.07
CA GLU A 101 1.08 -13.64 9.03
C GLU A 101 0.36 -12.88 10.15
N TYR A 102 1.00 -11.83 10.66
CA TYR A 102 0.40 -10.98 11.68
C TYR A 102 -0.88 -10.30 11.19
N VAL A 103 -0.90 -9.75 9.99
CA VAL A 103 -2.09 -9.11 9.42
C VAL A 103 -3.25 -10.09 9.39
N TYR A 104 -3.06 -11.29 8.84
CA TYR A 104 -4.11 -12.28 8.71
C TYR A 104 -4.56 -12.88 10.05
N ARG A 105 -3.65 -13.00 11.01
CA ARG A 105 -3.96 -13.52 12.34
C ARG A 105 -4.59 -12.50 13.28
N SER A 106 -4.08 -11.26 13.27
CA SER A 106 -4.32 -10.28 14.32
C SER A 106 -5.04 -9.02 13.86
N ILE A 107 -5.11 -8.73 12.57
CA ILE A 107 -5.85 -7.59 12.03
C ILE A 107 -7.13 -8.06 11.35
N LYS A 108 -7.04 -8.77 10.22
CA LYS A 108 -8.22 -9.24 9.49
C LYS A 108 -7.90 -10.45 8.61
N LYS A 109 -8.62 -11.55 8.82
CA LYS A 109 -8.36 -12.82 8.14
C LYS A 109 -8.71 -12.82 6.64
N ASP A 110 -9.74 -12.08 6.26
CA ASP A 110 -10.34 -12.07 4.91
C ASP A 110 -10.10 -10.74 4.18
N VAL A 111 -8.90 -10.19 4.30
CA VAL A 111 -8.50 -8.93 3.65
C VAL A 111 -7.52 -9.20 2.50
N HIS A 112 -7.61 -8.41 1.42
CA HIS A 112 -6.57 -8.38 0.41
C HIS A 112 -5.40 -7.54 0.93
N LEU A 113 -4.31 -8.19 1.32
CA LEU A 113 -3.07 -7.51 1.73
C LEU A 113 -2.17 -7.32 0.52
N ALA A 114 -2.01 -6.08 0.08
CA ALA A 114 -1.16 -5.71 -1.03
C ALA A 114 0.11 -5.00 -0.54
N SER A 115 1.24 -5.68 -0.62
CA SER A 115 2.54 -5.02 -0.56
C SER A 115 2.80 -4.38 -1.93
N ILE A 116 3.17 -3.11 -1.96
CA ILE A 116 3.33 -2.34 -3.19
C ILE A 116 4.69 -1.65 -3.22
N SER A 117 5.27 -1.55 -4.41
CA SER A 117 6.50 -0.81 -4.68
C SER A 117 6.36 0.02 -5.94
N GLY A 118 6.76 1.29 -5.86
CA GLY A 118 6.62 2.24 -6.96
C GLY A 118 7.52 3.44 -6.82
N GLY A 119 7.24 4.46 -7.61
CA GLY A 119 8.03 5.68 -7.65
C GLY A 119 7.19 6.94 -7.45
N THR A 120 7.78 7.92 -6.77
CA THR A 120 7.18 9.24 -6.58
C THR A 120 6.95 9.93 -7.92
N ASP A 121 7.90 9.84 -8.82
CA ASP A 121 7.88 10.59 -10.10
C ASP A 121 6.77 10.10 -11.03
N ILE A 122 6.41 8.84 -10.95
CA ILE A 122 5.34 8.25 -11.76
C ILE A 122 3.96 8.28 -11.09
N VAL A 123 3.87 8.68 -9.82
CA VAL A 123 2.64 8.64 -8.99
C VAL A 123 1.92 7.29 -9.11
N SER A 124 2.67 6.21 -9.17
CA SER A 124 2.17 4.86 -9.43
C SER A 124 3.08 3.80 -8.84
N CYS A 125 2.65 2.55 -8.96
CA CYS A 125 3.44 1.39 -8.57
C CYS A 125 3.96 0.66 -9.81
N PHE A 126 5.18 0.11 -9.71
CA PHE A 126 5.72 -0.83 -10.68
C PHE A 126 5.16 -2.22 -10.44
N VAL A 127 5.12 -2.62 -9.17
CA VAL A 127 4.63 -3.92 -8.72
C VAL A 127 3.67 -3.73 -7.53
N GLY A 128 2.66 -4.58 -7.44
CA GLY A 128 1.61 -4.39 -6.45
C GLY A 128 0.69 -5.57 -6.27
N GLY A 129 -0.51 -5.30 -5.72
CA GLY A 129 -1.51 -6.30 -5.42
C GLY A 129 -2.34 -6.72 -6.63
N ASN A 130 -2.79 -7.97 -6.60
CA ASN A 130 -3.75 -8.54 -7.54
C ASN A 130 -4.93 -9.17 -6.76
N PRO A 131 -6.12 -8.54 -6.76
CA PRO A 131 -7.26 -9.04 -5.99
C PRO A 131 -7.83 -10.35 -6.51
N THR A 132 -7.43 -10.80 -7.70
CA THR A 132 -7.88 -12.07 -8.29
C THR A 132 -6.89 -13.22 -8.11
N GLY A 133 -5.70 -12.93 -7.56
CA GLY A 133 -4.65 -13.90 -7.31
C GLY A 133 -4.41 -14.18 -5.83
N PRO A 134 -3.65 -15.24 -5.52
CA PRO A 134 -3.25 -15.54 -4.15
C PRO A 134 -2.22 -14.52 -3.64
N VAL A 135 -2.24 -14.28 -2.33
CA VAL A 135 -1.19 -13.51 -1.63
C VAL A 135 -0.22 -14.49 -1.00
N PHE A 136 1.05 -14.42 -1.41
CA PHE A 136 2.14 -15.19 -0.81
C PHE A 136 2.88 -14.34 0.22
N SER A 137 3.19 -14.96 1.35
CA SER A 137 3.87 -14.30 2.45
C SER A 137 5.29 -13.85 2.04
N GLY A 138 5.57 -12.56 2.22
CA GLY A 138 6.86 -11.95 1.88
C GLY A 138 7.02 -11.56 0.40
N GLU A 139 5.99 -11.72 -0.43
CA GLU A 139 6.05 -11.42 -1.86
C GLU A 139 5.13 -10.24 -2.25
N ILE A 140 5.50 -9.54 -3.33
CA ILE A 140 4.59 -8.66 -4.06
C ILE A 140 3.98 -9.48 -5.19
N GLN A 141 2.65 -9.41 -5.36
CA GLN A 141 1.91 -10.37 -6.17
C GLN A 141 2.22 -10.33 -7.66
N CYS A 142 2.35 -9.13 -8.24
CA CYS A 142 2.56 -9.01 -9.68
C CYS A 142 3.04 -7.60 -10.09
N GLU A 143 3.46 -7.48 -11.35
CA GLU A 143 3.59 -6.17 -12.00
C GLU A 143 2.22 -5.49 -12.17
N CYS A 144 2.22 -4.15 -12.06
CA CYS A 144 0.99 -3.38 -12.20
C CYS A 144 0.55 -3.27 -13.68
N LEU A 145 -0.73 -2.99 -13.90
CA LEU A 145 -1.29 -2.87 -15.25
C LEU A 145 -0.62 -1.74 -16.04
N GLY A 146 -0.20 -2.07 -17.27
CA GLY A 146 0.49 -1.13 -18.15
C GLY A 146 1.95 -0.91 -17.84
N VAL A 147 2.50 -1.65 -16.91
CA VAL A 147 3.91 -1.62 -16.51
C VAL A 147 4.64 -2.79 -17.16
N ASN A 148 5.87 -2.57 -17.58
CA ASN A 148 6.77 -3.59 -18.09
C ASN A 148 8.06 -3.54 -17.29
N VAL A 149 8.19 -4.41 -16.31
CA VAL A 149 9.35 -4.50 -15.42
C VAL A 149 10.11 -5.79 -15.60
N ASP A 150 11.35 -5.78 -15.20
CA ASP A 150 12.20 -6.95 -15.16
C ASP A 150 13.27 -6.80 -14.06
N ILE A 151 13.98 -7.86 -13.75
CA ILE A 151 15.07 -7.84 -12.79
C ILE A 151 16.40 -7.93 -13.54
N TYR A 152 17.31 -7.02 -13.25
CA TYR A 152 18.64 -6.94 -13.84
C TYR A 152 19.72 -7.12 -12.77
N ASN A 153 20.75 -7.89 -13.12
CA ASN A 153 21.93 -8.03 -12.27
C ASN A 153 22.89 -6.82 -12.40
N ASP A 154 23.98 -6.82 -11.66
CA ASP A 154 24.96 -5.72 -11.65
C ASP A 154 25.65 -5.51 -13.00
N GLU A 155 25.69 -6.52 -13.87
CA GLU A 155 26.23 -6.46 -15.23
C GLU A 155 25.20 -5.92 -16.26
N GLY A 156 23.99 -5.57 -15.81
CA GLY A 156 22.93 -5.07 -16.67
C GLY A 156 22.22 -6.15 -17.50
N ASN A 157 22.35 -7.41 -17.12
CA ASN A 157 21.67 -8.53 -17.78
C ASN A 157 20.40 -8.93 -16.98
N ARG A 158 19.37 -9.34 -17.72
CA ARG A 158 18.17 -9.92 -17.11
C ARG A 158 18.51 -11.13 -16.26
N THR A 159 17.93 -11.21 -15.07
CA THR A 159 18.11 -12.31 -14.14
C THR A 159 16.80 -12.77 -13.53
N PHE A 160 16.71 -14.01 -13.10
CA PHE A 160 15.63 -14.55 -12.28
C PHE A 160 16.07 -14.72 -10.80
N GLN A 161 17.23 -14.18 -10.46
CA GLN A 161 17.78 -14.14 -9.12
C GLN A 161 17.65 -12.73 -8.54
N LYS A 162 18.41 -12.45 -7.50
CA LYS A 162 18.49 -11.12 -6.90
C LYS A 162 19.06 -10.10 -7.90
N GLY A 163 18.43 -8.93 -7.99
CA GLY A 163 18.87 -7.84 -8.84
C GLY A 163 18.01 -6.59 -8.63
N GLU A 164 18.23 -5.61 -9.49
CA GLU A 164 17.47 -4.35 -9.49
C GLU A 164 16.18 -4.48 -10.30
N LEU A 165 15.08 -3.95 -9.76
CA LEU A 165 13.81 -3.83 -10.48
C LEU A 165 13.89 -2.69 -11.50
N VAL A 166 13.80 -3.02 -12.78
CA VAL A 166 13.94 -2.08 -13.89
C VAL A 166 12.65 -1.95 -14.66
N CYS A 167 12.16 -0.73 -14.84
CA CYS A 167 11.06 -0.44 -15.76
C CYS A 167 11.61 -0.26 -17.18
N LYS A 168 11.17 -1.10 -18.12
CA LYS A 168 11.72 -1.18 -19.48
C LYS A 168 10.97 -0.33 -20.50
N SER A 169 9.80 0.18 -20.16
CA SER A 169 8.94 0.92 -21.11
C SER A 169 8.40 2.17 -20.44
N ALA A 170 8.11 3.17 -21.26
CA ALA A 170 7.39 4.36 -20.81
C ALA A 170 6.02 3.96 -20.22
N LEU A 171 5.60 4.66 -19.20
CA LEU A 171 4.33 4.49 -18.51
C LEU A 171 3.36 5.62 -18.87
N PRO A 172 2.04 5.40 -18.78
CA PRO A 172 1.06 6.48 -18.96
C PRO A 172 1.26 7.65 -17.98
N SER A 173 1.77 7.36 -16.78
CA SER A 173 2.05 8.33 -15.71
C SER A 173 3.53 8.76 -15.64
N MET A 174 4.33 8.41 -16.65
CA MET A 174 5.71 8.88 -16.74
C MET A 174 5.75 10.41 -16.85
N PRO A 175 6.57 11.11 -16.04
CA PRO A 175 6.66 12.55 -16.10
C PRO A 175 7.23 13.01 -17.45
N ILE A 176 6.73 14.14 -17.95
CA ILE A 176 7.28 14.80 -19.15
C ILE A 176 8.53 15.62 -18.85
N GLY A 177 8.82 15.85 -17.58
CA GLY A 177 9.97 16.59 -17.05
C GLY A 177 9.74 16.95 -15.59
N PHE A 178 10.79 17.44 -14.95
CA PHE A 178 10.71 17.93 -13.58
C PHE A 178 10.65 19.46 -13.55
N TRP A 179 10.17 20.03 -12.46
CA TRP A 179 10.12 21.48 -12.30
C TRP A 179 11.53 22.09 -12.31
N ASN A 180 11.75 23.08 -13.18
CA ASN A 180 13.06 23.70 -13.43
C ASN A 180 14.17 22.77 -13.95
N ASP A 181 13.81 21.63 -14.52
CA ASP A 181 14.73 20.76 -15.25
C ASP A 181 14.85 21.26 -16.69
N SER A 182 16.08 21.61 -17.13
CA SER A 182 16.36 22.23 -18.45
C SER A 182 17.02 21.23 -19.40
#